data_cd6b95891f1a6effe3d72ea48c50d2da
#
_entry.id   cd6b95891f1a6effe3d72ea48c50d2da
#
_cell.length_a   1.000
_cell.length_b   1.000
_cell.length_c   1.000
_cell.angle_alpha   90.00
_cell.angle_beta   90.00
_cell.angle_gamma   90.00
#
_symmetry.space_group_name_H-M   'P 1'
#
loop_
_entity.id
_entity.type
_entity.pdbx_description
1 polymer ?
#
loop_
_entity_poly.entity_id
_entity_poly.type
_entity_poly.pdbx_seq_one_letter_code
_entity_poly.pdbx_strand_id
1 'polypeptide(L)'
;MTALWLLALVQGAAAQSSNDACDLPKNLQSLVEGKYPGTKIVTLSDLNNDDKQLFEKEHAGACPGLAKVDFYGDGKPTFALAMTTNGKAYPRTKLVLAHRVGSDWKVATLDKADGPVPVVWSDKPGEYKSVYQHKIRVTRPVIVFCGYSSWAVLYAWTNNRIAKLQLQD
;
A
#
# COMPACT_ATOMS: atom_id res chain seq x y z
N MET A 1 27.49 -14.14 54.42
CA MET A 1 27.21 -13.02 53.49
C MET A 1 27.33 -13.54 52.07
N THR A 2 26.22 -13.91 51.46
CA THR A 2 26.14 -14.52 50.12
C THR A 2 25.56 -13.47 49.18
N ALA A 3 26.37 -12.96 48.24
CA ALA A 3 25.98 -11.98 47.25
C ALA A 3 25.31 -12.69 46.07
N LEU A 4 24.02 -12.39 45.84
CA LEU A 4 23.23 -12.84 44.68
C LEU A 4 23.46 -11.89 43.52
N TRP A 5 24.07 -12.36 42.43
CA TRP A 5 24.19 -11.62 41.16
C TRP A 5 22.95 -11.85 40.33
N LEU A 6 22.16 -10.81 40.11
CA LEU A 6 21.05 -10.78 39.16
C LEU A 6 21.60 -10.51 37.75
N LEU A 7 21.57 -11.53 36.90
CA LEU A 7 21.80 -11.38 35.45
C LEU A 7 20.54 -10.83 34.81
N ALA A 8 20.59 -9.58 34.35
CA ALA A 8 19.56 -8.97 33.50
C ALA A 8 19.70 -9.49 32.06
N LEU A 9 18.77 -10.33 31.64
CA LEU A 9 18.61 -10.73 30.23
C LEU A 9 18.07 -9.53 29.41
N VAL A 10 18.94 -8.91 28.62
CA VAL A 10 18.55 -7.95 27.60
C VAL A 10 17.96 -8.74 26.42
N GLN A 11 16.63 -8.78 26.31
CA GLN A 11 15.95 -9.28 25.12
C GLN A 11 16.15 -8.27 24.00
N GLY A 12 17.05 -8.57 23.05
CA GLY A 12 17.18 -7.84 21.81
C GLY A 12 15.91 -8.02 20.98
N ALA A 13 15.15 -6.93 20.76
CA ALA A 13 14.10 -6.89 19.77
C ALA A 13 14.75 -7.14 18.40
N ALA A 14 14.50 -8.31 17.80
CA ALA A 14 14.87 -8.59 16.42
C ALA A 14 14.13 -7.60 15.53
N ALA A 15 14.85 -6.75 14.81
CA ALA A 15 14.30 -5.92 13.76
C ALA A 15 13.69 -6.86 12.69
N GLN A 16 12.36 -6.84 12.59
CA GLN A 16 11.66 -7.54 11.50
C GLN A 16 12.18 -7.03 10.16
N SER A 17 12.59 -7.96 9.31
CA SER A 17 13.10 -7.61 7.99
C SER A 17 11.98 -6.95 7.18
N SER A 18 12.32 -5.86 6.45
CA SER A 18 11.38 -5.09 5.64
C SER A 18 10.68 -5.90 4.52
N ASN A 19 11.06 -7.14 4.31
CA ASN A 19 10.44 -8.04 3.35
C ASN A 19 9.07 -8.57 3.81
N ASP A 20 8.90 -8.82 5.12
CA ASP A 20 7.66 -9.38 5.67
C ASP A 20 6.46 -8.44 5.50
N ALA A 21 6.71 -7.12 5.44
CA ALA A 21 5.66 -6.11 5.25
C ALA A 21 5.01 -6.14 3.86
N CYS A 22 5.70 -6.71 2.84
CA CYS A 22 5.21 -6.83 1.47
C CYS A 22 4.60 -8.20 1.15
N ASP A 23 4.44 -9.07 2.15
CA ASP A 23 3.99 -10.44 1.92
C ASP A 23 2.47 -10.52 1.68
N LEU A 24 2.10 -11.31 0.68
CA LEU A 24 0.72 -11.66 0.37
C LEU A 24 0.39 -13.07 0.87
N PRO A 25 -0.90 -13.35 1.15
CA PRO A 25 -1.35 -14.73 1.26
C PRO A 25 -0.96 -15.55 0.02
N LYS A 26 -0.41 -16.76 0.19
CA LYS A 26 0.14 -17.58 -0.90
C LYS A 26 -0.82 -17.76 -2.09
N ASN A 27 -2.10 -17.99 -1.81
CA ASN A 27 -3.13 -18.14 -2.85
C ASN A 27 -3.40 -16.82 -3.61
N LEU A 28 -3.29 -15.67 -2.96
CA LEU A 28 -3.40 -14.37 -3.61
C LEU A 28 -2.14 -14.07 -4.42
N GLN A 29 -0.96 -14.37 -3.89
CA GLN A 29 0.31 -14.17 -4.58
C GLN A 29 0.32 -14.91 -5.92
N SER A 30 0.03 -16.22 -5.93
CA SER A 30 -0.02 -17.02 -7.16
C SER A 30 -1.03 -16.48 -8.19
N LEU A 31 -2.17 -16.00 -7.72
CA LEU A 31 -3.19 -15.40 -8.60
C LEU A 31 -2.71 -14.08 -9.23
N VAL A 32 -2.05 -13.23 -8.43
CA VAL A 32 -1.50 -11.94 -8.90
C VAL A 32 -0.37 -12.16 -9.88
N GLU A 33 0.57 -13.06 -9.59
CA GLU A 33 1.69 -13.41 -10.48
C GLU A 33 1.18 -13.96 -11.84
N GLY A 34 0.18 -14.84 -11.80
CA GLY A 34 -0.43 -15.37 -13.03
C GLY A 34 -1.17 -14.33 -13.86
N LYS A 35 -1.84 -13.35 -13.20
CA LYS A 35 -2.61 -12.31 -13.89
C LYS A 35 -1.77 -11.15 -14.39
N TYR A 36 -0.64 -10.85 -13.72
CA TYR A 36 0.24 -9.73 -14.03
C TYR A 36 1.69 -10.19 -14.23
N PRO A 37 1.96 -11.03 -15.22
CA PRO A 37 3.31 -11.56 -15.46
C PRO A 37 4.32 -10.44 -15.72
N GLY A 38 5.55 -10.59 -15.22
CA GLY A 38 6.64 -9.63 -15.38
C GLY A 38 6.49 -8.35 -14.55
N THR A 39 5.56 -8.33 -13.59
CA THR A 39 5.44 -7.25 -12.60
C THR A 39 5.80 -7.76 -11.21
N LYS A 40 6.17 -6.83 -10.33
CA LYS A 40 6.41 -7.09 -8.90
C LYS A 40 5.74 -6.00 -8.05
N ILE A 41 5.49 -6.30 -6.77
CA ILE A 41 5.07 -5.31 -5.79
C ILE A 41 6.22 -4.31 -5.60
N VAL A 42 5.89 -3.02 -5.54
CA VAL A 42 6.86 -1.95 -5.25
C VAL A 42 7.43 -2.14 -3.85
N THR A 43 8.75 -2.08 -3.75
CA THR A 43 9.51 -2.15 -2.49
C THR A 43 10.31 -0.87 -2.28
N LEU A 44 10.91 -0.68 -1.11
CA LEU A 44 11.75 0.48 -0.82
C LEU A 44 12.94 0.62 -1.78
N SER A 45 13.45 -0.49 -2.32
CA SER A 45 14.55 -0.47 -3.28
C SER A 45 14.15 0.03 -4.68
N ASP A 46 12.86 0.14 -4.96
CA ASP A 46 12.34 0.64 -6.24
C ASP A 46 12.17 2.16 -6.24
N LEU A 47 12.17 2.78 -5.06
CA LEU A 47 12.01 4.22 -4.89
C LEU A 47 13.36 4.93 -5.08
N ASN A 48 13.32 6.17 -5.57
CA ASN A 48 14.48 7.05 -5.49
C ASN A 48 14.79 7.42 -4.03
N ASN A 49 15.95 8.00 -3.77
CA ASN A 49 16.40 8.26 -2.39
C ASN A 49 15.48 9.20 -1.62
N ASP A 50 14.93 10.23 -2.26
CA ASP A 50 14.09 11.23 -1.60
C ASP A 50 12.73 10.64 -1.25
N ASP A 51 12.10 9.96 -2.20
CA ASP A 51 10.81 9.27 -1.99
C ASP A 51 10.93 8.15 -0.95
N LYS A 52 12.06 7.43 -0.94
CA LYS A 52 12.35 6.41 0.06
C LYS A 52 12.43 7.00 1.47
N GLN A 53 13.21 8.08 1.66
CA GLN A 53 13.34 8.75 2.95
C GLN A 53 11.99 9.29 3.44
N LEU A 54 11.21 9.87 2.53
CA LEU A 54 9.89 10.39 2.85
C LEU A 54 8.94 9.27 3.27
N PHE A 55 8.91 8.17 2.50
CA PHE A 55 8.08 7.02 2.82
C PHE A 55 8.46 6.40 4.18
N GLU A 56 9.74 6.19 4.43
CA GLU A 56 10.22 5.63 5.72
C GLU A 56 9.88 6.55 6.91
N LYS A 57 9.90 7.86 6.70
CA LYS A 57 9.52 8.84 7.73
C LYS A 57 8.02 8.82 8.04
N GLU A 58 7.17 8.71 7.02
CA GLU A 58 5.71 8.81 7.15
C GLU A 58 5.04 7.46 7.43
N HIS A 59 5.63 6.37 6.94
CA HIS A 59 5.05 5.03 6.94
C HIS A 59 6.06 3.96 7.42
N ALA A 60 6.80 4.26 8.50
CA ALA A 60 7.85 3.38 9.02
C ALA A 60 7.40 1.92 9.18
N GLY A 61 8.17 1.00 8.59
CA GLY A 61 7.89 -0.44 8.63
C GLY A 61 6.77 -0.93 7.70
N ALA A 62 6.11 -0.03 6.94
CA ALA A 62 5.13 -0.42 5.93
C ALA A 62 5.79 -0.84 4.60
N CYS A 63 5.04 -1.54 3.77
CA CYS A 63 5.43 -1.84 2.39
C CYS A 63 4.98 -0.71 1.45
N PRO A 64 5.86 -0.10 0.64
CA PRO A 64 5.46 0.96 -0.28
C PRO A 64 4.43 0.51 -1.33
N GLY A 65 4.47 -0.75 -1.71
CA GLY A 65 3.59 -1.30 -2.72
C GLY A 65 2.38 -2.05 -2.20
N LEU A 66 2.12 -2.06 -0.89
CA LEU A 66 1.05 -2.87 -0.31
C LEU A 66 0.30 -2.11 0.79
N ALA A 67 -1.01 -1.94 0.61
CA ALA A 67 -1.90 -1.54 1.68
C ALA A 67 -2.96 -2.63 1.92
N LYS A 68 -3.20 -2.97 3.19
CA LYS A 68 -4.24 -3.90 3.63
C LYS A 68 -5.29 -3.16 4.42
N VAL A 69 -6.55 -3.18 3.97
CA VAL A 69 -7.61 -2.33 4.51
C VAL A 69 -8.99 -2.97 4.31
N ASP A 70 -9.94 -2.72 5.20
CA ASP A 70 -11.36 -3.04 4.96
C ASP A 70 -12.01 -1.92 4.10
N PHE A 71 -11.67 -1.91 2.82
CA PHE A 71 -12.06 -0.86 1.88
C PHE A 71 -13.56 -0.85 1.60
N TYR A 72 -14.16 -2.03 1.50
CA TYR A 72 -15.60 -2.17 1.21
C TYR A 72 -16.48 -2.11 2.47
N GLY A 73 -15.88 -2.21 3.67
CA GLY A 73 -16.60 -2.20 4.95
C GLY A 73 -17.44 -3.45 5.17
N ASP A 74 -17.02 -4.57 4.63
CA ASP A 74 -17.66 -5.89 4.77
C ASP A 74 -16.93 -6.81 5.76
N GLY A 75 -15.96 -6.24 6.49
CA GLY A 75 -15.13 -6.96 7.46
C GLY A 75 -14.05 -7.83 6.84
N LYS A 76 -13.87 -7.78 5.50
CA LYS A 76 -12.86 -8.56 4.80
C LYS A 76 -11.71 -7.68 4.32
N PRO A 77 -10.47 -8.18 4.35
CA PRO A 77 -9.35 -7.41 3.87
C PRO A 77 -9.41 -7.26 2.34
N THR A 78 -9.21 -6.02 1.90
CA THR A 78 -8.83 -5.66 0.53
C THR A 78 -7.34 -5.35 0.54
N PHE A 79 -6.62 -5.89 -0.42
CA PHE A 79 -5.22 -5.56 -0.67
C PHE A 79 -5.14 -4.61 -1.86
N ALA A 80 -4.54 -3.45 -1.65
CA ALA A 80 -4.20 -2.52 -2.71
C ALA A 80 -2.71 -2.68 -3.00
N LEU A 81 -2.38 -3.00 -4.26
CA LEU A 81 -1.03 -3.35 -4.70
C LEU A 81 -0.55 -2.34 -5.74
N ALA A 82 0.51 -1.60 -5.45
CA ALA A 82 1.26 -0.90 -6.47
C ALA A 82 2.24 -1.90 -7.12
N MET A 83 1.98 -2.26 -8.38
CA MET A 83 2.74 -3.27 -9.10
C MET A 83 3.48 -2.64 -10.27
N THR A 84 4.80 -2.71 -10.25
CA THR A 84 5.67 -2.13 -11.28
C THR A 84 6.30 -3.19 -12.19
N THR A 85 6.70 -2.78 -13.40
CA THR A 85 7.42 -3.65 -14.34
C THR A 85 8.91 -3.65 -14.02
N ASN A 86 9.53 -4.83 -14.01
CA ASN A 86 10.96 -4.97 -13.78
C ASN A 86 11.80 -4.31 -14.89
N GLY A 87 12.88 -3.61 -14.51
CA GLY A 87 14.00 -3.29 -15.37
C GLY A 87 13.77 -2.23 -16.46
N LYS A 88 12.76 -1.38 -16.36
CA LYS A 88 12.52 -0.30 -17.33
C LYS A 88 12.95 1.05 -16.80
N ALA A 89 13.58 1.87 -17.65
CA ALA A 89 13.95 3.26 -17.32
C ALA A 89 12.71 4.12 -17.00
N TYR A 90 11.55 3.79 -17.59
CA TYR A 90 10.25 4.39 -17.29
C TYR A 90 9.28 3.27 -16.88
N PRO A 91 9.22 2.93 -15.59
CA PRO A 91 8.35 1.87 -15.11
C PRO A 91 6.88 2.26 -15.30
N ARG A 92 6.07 1.26 -15.68
CA ARG A 92 4.62 1.38 -15.66
C ARG A 92 4.13 0.70 -14.40
N THR A 93 3.48 1.46 -13.55
CA THR A 93 2.90 0.93 -12.32
C THR A 93 1.39 0.82 -12.46
N LYS A 94 0.84 -0.28 -11.97
CA LYS A 94 -0.61 -0.51 -11.87
C LYS A 94 -0.99 -0.49 -10.41
N LEU A 95 -2.06 0.20 -10.09
CA LEU A 95 -2.75 0.00 -8.81
C LEU A 95 -3.76 -1.12 -9.00
N VAL A 96 -3.55 -2.22 -8.29
CA VAL A 96 -4.38 -3.42 -8.36
C VAL A 96 -5.11 -3.60 -7.04
N LEU A 97 -6.42 -3.83 -7.08
CA LEU A 97 -7.19 -4.23 -5.91
C LEU A 97 -7.43 -5.74 -5.93
N ALA A 98 -7.19 -6.38 -4.80
CA ALA A 98 -7.56 -7.76 -4.55
C ALA A 98 -8.48 -7.82 -3.34
N HIS A 99 -9.72 -8.25 -3.56
CA HIS A 99 -10.75 -8.33 -2.53
C HIS A 99 -11.34 -9.75 -2.47
N ARG A 100 -11.64 -10.24 -1.27
CA ARG A 100 -12.16 -11.58 -1.06
C ARG A 100 -13.68 -11.60 -1.15
N VAL A 101 -14.21 -12.37 -2.11
CA VAL A 101 -15.65 -12.58 -2.30
C VAL A 101 -15.95 -14.07 -2.10
N GLY A 102 -16.61 -14.41 -1.00
CA GLY A 102 -16.75 -15.81 -0.60
C GLY A 102 -15.38 -16.42 -0.26
N SER A 103 -15.05 -17.54 -0.92
CA SER A 103 -13.75 -18.22 -0.85
C SER A 103 -12.71 -17.64 -1.80
N ASP A 104 -13.10 -16.86 -2.80
CA ASP A 104 -12.29 -16.50 -3.95
C ASP A 104 -11.78 -15.06 -3.88
N TRP A 105 -10.64 -14.81 -4.55
CA TRP A 105 -10.12 -13.46 -4.74
C TRP A 105 -10.64 -12.87 -6.06
N LYS A 106 -11.23 -11.68 -5.98
CA LYS A 106 -11.44 -10.82 -7.14
C LYS A 106 -10.28 -9.84 -7.24
N VAL A 107 -9.54 -9.92 -8.34
CA VAL A 107 -8.36 -9.09 -8.59
C VAL A 107 -8.58 -8.27 -9.86
N ALA A 108 -8.46 -6.94 -9.75
CA ALA A 108 -8.68 -6.01 -10.86
C ALA A 108 -7.72 -4.83 -10.79
N THR A 109 -7.31 -4.32 -11.95
CA THR A 109 -6.58 -3.05 -12.04
C THR A 109 -7.57 -1.91 -11.77
N LEU A 110 -7.24 -1.06 -10.80
CA LEU A 110 -8.01 0.14 -10.46
C LEU A 110 -7.48 1.36 -11.22
N ASP A 111 -6.16 1.51 -11.28
CA ASP A 111 -5.52 2.64 -11.96
C ASP A 111 -4.14 2.26 -12.53
N LYS A 112 -3.54 3.19 -13.28
CA LYS A 112 -2.21 3.06 -13.87
C LYS A 112 -1.46 4.38 -13.75
N ALA A 113 -0.15 4.30 -13.56
CA ALA A 113 0.74 5.44 -13.58
C ALA A 113 1.97 5.12 -14.43
N ASP A 114 2.41 6.12 -15.20
CA ASP A 114 3.68 6.11 -15.91
C ASP A 114 4.62 7.12 -15.23
N GLY A 115 5.93 6.85 -15.22
CA GLY A 115 6.92 7.74 -14.62
C GLY A 115 7.48 7.25 -13.28
N PRO A 116 7.74 8.17 -12.31
CA PRO A 116 8.29 7.80 -11.00
C PRO A 116 7.47 6.71 -10.33
N VAL A 117 8.14 5.79 -9.65
CA VAL A 117 7.47 4.63 -9.00
C VAL A 117 6.58 5.12 -7.88
N PRO A 118 5.26 4.97 -7.97
CA PRO A 118 4.35 5.40 -6.93
C PRO A 118 4.26 4.39 -5.79
N VAL A 119 3.81 4.88 -4.65
CA VAL A 119 3.53 4.11 -3.45
C VAL A 119 2.03 4.03 -3.17
N VAL A 120 1.63 3.10 -2.32
CA VAL A 120 0.24 2.95 -1.90
C VAL A 120 0.16 2.76 -0.39
N TRP A 121 -0.82 3.43 0.24
CA TRP A 121 -1.13 3.22 1.65
C TRP A 121 -2.63 3.35 1.90
N SER A 122 -3.07 3.01 3.10
CA SER A 122 -4.42 3.27 3.56
C SER A 122 -4.43 4.42 4.55
N ASP A 123 -5.50 5.22 4.50
CA ASP A 123 -5.76 6.25 5.48
C ASP A 123 -7.15 6.05 6.11
N LYS A 124 -7.35 6.69 7.28
CA LYS A 124 -8.55 6.56 8.11
C LYS A 124 -9.78 7.22 7.46
N PRO A 125 -11.00 6.88 7.91
CA PRO A 125 -12.21 7.65 7.57
C PRO A 125 -12.06 9.14 7.93
N GLY A 126 -12.67 10.02 7.12
CA GLY A 126 -12.55 11.45 7.35
C GLY A 126 -13.17 12.31 6.24
N GLU A 127 -12.90 13.60 6.30
CA GLU A 127 -13.20 14.54 5.23
C GLU A 127 -11.92 14.76 4.41
N TYR A 128 -12.02 14.59 3.09
CA TYR A 128 -10.93 14.80 2.15
C TYR A 128 -11.31 15.87 1.14
N LYS A 129 -10.34 16.69 0.78
CA LYS A 129 -10.51 17.80 -0.15
C LYS A 129 -9.57 17.63 -1.34
N SER A 130 -10.12 17.73 -2.54
CA SER A 130 -9.31 17.69 -3.77
C SER A 130 -8.62 19.02 -4.03
N VAL A 131 -7.61 18.99 -4.92
CA VAL A 131 -6.99 20.22 -5.48
C VAL A 131 -8.03 21.12 -6.14
N TYR A 132 -9.11 20.58 -6.67
CA TYR A 132 -10.23 21.32 -7.28
C TYR A 132 -11.31 21.75 -6.29
N GLN A 133 -11.01 21.77 -4.99
CA GLN A 133 -11.90 22.16 -3.90
C GLN A 133 -13.13 21.25 -3.67
N HIS A 134 -13.24 20.12 -4.38
CA HIS A 134 -14.27 19.13 -4.09
C HIS A 134 -13.99 18.45 -2.76
N LYS A 135 -15.02 18.34 -1.94
CA LYS A 135 -14.94 17.67 -0.64
C LYS A 135 -15.75 16.40 -0.65
N ILE A 136 -15.19 15.35 -0.08
CA ILE A 136 -15.93 14.11 0.21
C ILE A 136 -15.76 13.75 1.68
N ARG A 137 -16.83 13.28 2.29
CA ARG A 137 -16.80 12.69 3.61
C ARG A 137 -16.97 11.18 3.48
N VAL A 138 -16.02 10.44 4.01
CA VAL A 138 -16.00 8.99 3.93
C VAL A 138 -16.05 8.39 5.33
N THR A 139 -16.79 7.29 5.47
CA THR A 139 -17.00 6.58 6.74
C THR A 139 -16.17 5.30 6.84
N ARG A 140 -15.42 4.98 5.80
CA ARG A 140 -14.56 3.80 5.68
C ARG A 140 -13.14 4.21 5.39
N PRO A 141 -12.15 3.35 5.68
CA PRO A 141 -10.78 3.61 5.28
C PRO A 141 -10.67 3.80 3.77
N VAL A 142 -9.71 4.60 3.36
CA VAL A 142 -9.45 4.94 1.96
C VAL A 142 -8.10 4.38 1.52
N ILE A 143 -7.88 4.33 0.22
CA ILE A 143 -6.60 3.97 -0.39
C ILE A 143 -6.03 5.21 -1.04
N VAL A 144 -4.77 5.54 -0.73
CA VAL A 144 -4.03 6.61 -1.37
C VAL A 144 -2.96 6.00 -2.27
N PHE A 145 -2.89 6.47 -3.51
CA PHE A 145 -1.90 6.09 -4.51
C PHE A 145 -1.16 7.36 -4.94
N CYS A 146 0.14 7.41 -4.75
CA CYS A 146 0.90 8.66 -4.78
C CYS A 146 2.27 8.48 -5.45
N GLY A 147 2.59 9.41 -6.37
CA GLY A 147 3.95 9.68 -6.78
C GLY A 147 4.41 10.95 -6.06
N TYR A 148 5.19 10.84 -5.00
CA TYR A 148 5.46 11.88 -4.02
C TYR A 148 5.79 13.27 -4.58
N SER A 149 6.54 13.34 -5.66
CA SER A 149 6.98 14.61 -6.24
C SER A 149 6.00 15.22 -7.22
N SER A 150 4.89 14.55 -7.55
CA SER A 150 4.08 14.94 -8.69
C SER A 150 2.57 14.86 -8.47
N TRP A 151 2.05 13.79 -7.92
CA TRP A 151 0.59 13.59 -7.83
C TRP A 151 0.20 12.66 -6.68
N ALA A 152 -1.03 12.83 -6.21
CA ALA A 152 -1.65 11.93 -5.26
C ALA A 152 -3.15 11.78 -5.54
N VAL A 153 -3.62 10.55 -5.51
CA VAL A 153 -5.03 10.20 -5.75
C VAL A 153 -5.55 9.34 -4.60
N LEU A 154 -6.72 9.69 -4.13
CA LEU A 154 -7.45 8.95 -3.12
C LEU A 154 -8.60 8.17 -3.76
N TYR A 155 -8.76 6.93 -3.34
CA TYR A 155 -9.90 6.07 -3.68
C TYR A 155 -10.71 5.78 -2.44
N ALA A 156 -12.02 5.98 -2.53
CA ALA A 156 -12.96 5.72 -1.45
C ALA A 156 -14.14 4.89 -1.94
N TRP A 157 -14.58 3.93 -1.13
CA TRP A 157 -15.84 3.23 -1.38
C TRP A 157 -17.00 4.02 -0.78
N THR A 158 -17.82 4.60 -1.64
CA THR A 158 -18.98 5.38 -1.24
C THR A 158 -20.12 5.22 -2.25
N ASN A 159 -21.37 5.21 -1.80
CA ASN A 159 -22.54 5.05 -2.66
C ASN A 159 -22.45 3.83 -3.61
N ASN A 160 -21.94 2.70 -3.11
CA ASN A 160 -21.72 1.44 -3.86
C ASN A 160 -20.85 1.57 -5.10
N ARG A 161 -19.93 2.53 -5.10
CA ARG A 161 -18.93 2.73 -6.16
C ARG A 161 -17.61 3.21 -5.59
N ILE A 162 -16.57 3.07 -6.37
CA ILE A 162 -15.26 3.67 -6.06
C ILE A 162 -15.27 5.11 -6.55
N ALA A 163 -15.16 6.05 -5.62
CA ALA A 163 -14.91 7.46 -5.92
C ALA A 163 -13.40 7.70 -6.02
N LYS A 164 -12.99 8.51 -6.98
CA LYS A 164 -11.60 8.95 -7.20
C LYS A 164 -11.51 10.45 -6.89
N LEU A 165 -10.54 10.84 -6.08
CA LEU A 165 -10.31 12.23 -5.69
C LEU A 165 -8.85 12.59 -5.89
N GLN A 166 -8.55 13.62 -6.69
CA GLN A 166 -7.20 14.14 -6.86
C GLN A 166 -6.81 14.97 -5.64
N LEU A 167 -5.78 14.56 -4.91
CA LEU A 167 -5.27 15.26 -3.72
C LEU A 167 -4.16 16.23 -4.06
N GLN A 168 -3.34 15.90 -5.07
CA GLN A 168 -2.20 16.68 -5.55
C GLN A 168 -2.06 16.45 -7.05
N ASP A 169 -1.68 17.52 -7.80
CA ASP A 169 -1.29 17.50 -9.21
C ASP A 169 0.21 17.55 -9.35
#